data_a4ace4e348f8588be15e929b6034a3c3
#
_entry.id   a4ace4e348f8588be15e929b6034a3c3
#
_cell.length_a   1.000
_cell.length_b   1.000
_cell.length_c   1.000
_cell.angle_alpha   90.00
_cell.angle_beta   90.00
_cell.angle_gamma   90.00
#
_symmetry.space_group_name_H-M   'P 1'
#
loop_
_entity.id
_entity.type
_entity.pdbx_description
1 polymer ?
#
loop_
_entity_poly.entity_id
_entity_poly.type
_entity_poly.pdbx_seq_one_letter_code
_entity_poly.pdbx_strand_id
1 'polypeptide(L)'
;MHPLRKLREAGKPTLAQISELLAENIVFNSPILARPLQGRELIAPIFTQSSQTRGSGTYTAEFKLDERTTFLRWVGTMDGHKFESMEIIVDNEQGLITERTIALRPYPALKLFRDAMYAALKDKLPPDVWEYPAPSLNEGTLQAGATQELVGNL
;
A
#
# COMPACT_ATOMS: atom_id res chain seq x y z
N MET A 1 -17.20 4.56 9.76
CA MET A 1 -15.76 4.84 9.66
C MET A 1 -14.97 3.58 9.96
N HIS A 2 -14.12 3.16 9.03
CA HIS A 2 -13.28 1.97 9.18
C HIS A 2 -12.29 2.13 10.36
N PRO A 3 -12.05 1.10 11.20
CA PRO A 3 -11.19 1.20 12.40
C PRO A 3 -9.77 1.70 12.12
N LEU A 4 -9.15 1.27 11.03
CA LEU A 4 -7.81 1.74 10.63
C LEU A 4 -7.78 3.25 10.34
N ARG A 5 -8.81 3.77 9.66
CA ARG A 5 -8.96 5.21 9.42
C ARG A 5 -9.13 5.95 10.74
N LYS A 6 -10.03 5.49 11.60
CA LYS A 6 -10.27 6.09 12.92
C LYS A 6 -8.99 6.17 13.74
N LEU A 7 -8.22 5.08 13.77
CA LEU A 7 -6.96 5.02 14.49
C LEU A 7 -5.92 6.03 13.95
N ARG A 8 -5.82 6.16 12.63
CA ARG A 8 -4.88 7.10 11.99
C ARG A 8 -5.29 8.56 12.10
N GLU A 9 -6.58 8.86 12.07
CA GLU A 9 -7.09 10.21 12.29
C GLU A 9 -6.92 10.66 13.75
N ALA A 10 -6.89 9.73 14.70
CA ALA A 10 -6.61 10.03 16.11
C ALA A 10 -5.13 10.37 16.40
N GLY A 11 -4.22 10.08 15.48
CA GLY A 11 -2.81 10.37 15.60
C GLY A 11 -1.90 9.33 14.97
N LYS A 12 -0.68 9.20 15.52
CA LYS A 12 0.29 8.19 15.07
C LYS A 12 0.10 6.91 15.90
N PRO A 13 -0.45 5.84 15.32
CA PRO A 13 -0.73 4.61 16.06
C PRO A 13 0.54 3.89 16.51
N THR A 14 0.45 3.22 17.65
CA THR A 14 1.49 2.31 18.13
C THR A 14 1.43 0.96 17.42
N LEU A 15 2.51 0.18 17.55
CA LEU A 15 2.56 -1.19 17.03
C LEU A 15 1.44 -2.08 17.61
N ALA A 16 1.17 -1.97 18.92
CA ALA A 16 0.10 -2.73 19.56
C ALA A 16 -1.28 -2.38 18.99
N GLN A 17 -1.59 -1.10 18.86
CA GLN A 17 -2.86 -0.64 18.29
C GLN A 17 -3.06 -1.10 16.84
N ILE A 18 -2.00 -1.11 16.03
CA ILE A 18 -2.07 -1.63 14.66
C ILE A 18 -2.27 -3.16 14.70
N SER A 19 -1.51 -3.89 15.53
CA SER A 19 -1.59 -5.34 15.62
C SER A 19 -3.00 -5.84 15.99
N GLU A 20 -3.72 -5.13 16.85
CA GLU A 20 -5.08 -5.45 17.26
C GLU A 20 -6.10 -5.37 16.11
N LEU A 21 -5.81 -4.62 15.06
CA LEU A 21 -6.67 -4.52 13.88
C LEU A 21 -6.45 -5.63 12.85
N LEU A 22 -5.35 -6.38 12.95
CA LEU A 22 -4.93 -7.32 11.92
C LEU A 22 -5.28 -8.77 12.28
N ALA A 23 -5.80 -9.51 11.31
CA ALA A 23 -5.88 -10.96 11.40
C ALA A 23 -4.47 -11.55 11.46
N GLU A 24 -4.30 -12.71 12.08
CA GLU A 24 -2.99 -13.37 12.22
C GLU A 24 -2.35 -13.67 10.86
N ASN A 25 -3.16 -14.07 9.89
CA ASN A 25 -2.76 -14.47 8.54
C ASN A 25 -2.97 -13.36 7.50
N ILE A 26 -3.04 -12.10 7.91
CA ILE A 26 -3.24 -10.96 6.98
C ILE A 26 -2.29 -11.01 5.80
N VAL A 27 -2.80 -10.65 4.60
CA VAL A 27 -2.04 -10.44 3.38
C VAL A 27 -1.93 -8.95 3.07
N PHE A 28 -0.74 -8.50 2.71
CA PHE A 28 -0.49 -7.11 2.36
C PHE A 28 0.13 -6.97 0.98
N ASN A 29 -0.59 -6.32 0.08
CA ASN A 29 -0.18 -5.96 -1.27
C ASN A 29 0.31 -4.51 -1.27
N SER A 30 1.62 -4.35 -1.11
CA SER A 30 2.27 -3.04 -1.00
C SER A 30 2.69 -2.51 -2.36
N PRO A 31 2.57 -1.19 -2.62
CA PRO A 31 3.05 -0.59 -3.87
C PRO A 31 4.57 -0.44 -3.92
N ILE A 32 5.28 -0.69 -2.81
CA ILE A 32 6.74 -0.51 -2.70
C ILE A 32 7.50 -1.81 -2.44
N LEU A 33 6.81 -2.93 -2.22
CA LEU A 33 7.42 -4.23 -2.01
C LEU A 33 7.29 -5.09 -3.27
N ALA A 34 8.30 -5.91 -3.52
CA ALA A 34 8.40 -6.73 -4.73
C ALA A 34 7.37 -7.87 -4.81
N ARG A 35 6.81 -8.28 -3.66
CA ARG A 35 5.83 -9.35 -3.55
C ARG A 35 4.88 -9.11 -2.37
N PRO A 36 3.71 -9.75 -2.35
CA PRO A 36 2.84 -9.74 -1.17
C PRO A 36 3.57 -10.28 0.08
N LEU A 37 3.23 -9.71 1.23
CA LEU A 37 3.63 -10.25 2.53
C LEU A 37 2.43 -10.88 3.23
N GLN A 38 2.69 -11.86 4.07
CA GLN A 38 1.69 -12.51 4.90
C GLN A 38 2.15 -12.59 6.35
N GLY A 39 1.21 -12.38 7.26
CA GLY A 39 1.41 -12.51 8.70
C GLY A 39 1.49 -11.18 9.43
N ARG A 40 0.75 -11.11 10.54
CA ARG A 40 0.64 -9.92 11.39
C ARG A 40 1.99 -9.40 11.87
N GLU A 41 2.89 -10.29 12.28
CA GLU A 41 4.19 -9.93 12.86
C GLU A 41 5.06 -9.15 11.86
N LEU A 42 5.01 -9.52 10.57
CA LEU A 42 5.73 -8.81 9.52
C LEU A 42 5.03 -7.52 9.09
N ILE A 43 3.70 -7.52 9.08
CA ILE A 43 2.91 -6.44 8.47
C ILE A 43 2.63 -5.30 9.46
N ALA A 44 2.42 -5.59 10.75
CA ALA A 44 2.14 -4.55 11.74
C ALA A 44 3.25 -3.49 11.83
N PRO A 45 4.55 -3.83 11.83
CA PRO A 45 5.63 -2.83 11.77
C PRO A 45 5.57 -1.94 10.54
N ILE A 46 5.18 -2.49 9.38
CA ILE A 46 5.06 -1.72 8.13
C ILE A 46 3.94 -0.69 8.24
N PHE A 47 2.76 -1.08 8.73
CA PHE A 47 1.62 -0.17 8.90
C PHE A 47 1.93 0.93 9.92
N THR A 48 2.60 0.58 11.02
CA THR A 48 3.05 1.52 12.04
C THR A 48 4.04 2.51 11.43
N GLN A 49 5.09 2.04 10.77
CA GLN A 49 6.11 2.88 10.15
C GLN A 49 5.51 3.78 9.07
N SER A 50 4.61 3.26 8.24
CA SER A 50 3.97 4.06 7.18
C SER A 50 3.17 5.24 7.74
N SER A 51 2.54 5.07 8.90
CA SER A 51 1.79 6.13 9.58
C SER A 51 2.72 7.19 10.18
N GLN A 52 3.95 6.83 10.51
CA GLN A 52 4.96 7.77 11.00
C GLN A 52 5.69 8.52 9.87
N THR A 53 5.89 7.84 8.74
CA THR A 53 6.65 8.35 7.59
C THR A 53 5.85 9.35 6.76
N ARG A 54 4.54 9.14 6.61
CA ARG A 54 3.67 10.10 5.90
C ARG A 54 3.60 11.43 6.64
N GLY A 55 3.55 12.52 5.87
CA GLY A 55 3.24 13.85 6.40
C GLY A 55 1.76 14.03 6.77
N SER A 56 1.36 15.26 7.01
CA SER A 56 -0.03 15.59 7.29
C SER A 56 -0.93 15.29 6.10
N GLY A 57 -2.17 14.90 6.39
CA GLY A 57 -3.15 14.60 5.36
C GLY A 57 -4.49 14.19 5.95
N THR A 58 -5.47 13.98 5.07
CA THR A 58 -6.84 13.63 5.43
C THR A 58 -7.38 12.51 4.56
N TYR A 59 -8.32 11.74 5.10
CA TYR A 59 -9.13 10.82 4.31
C TYR A 59 -10.24 11.59 3.61
N THR A 60 -10.25 11.54 2.28
CA THR A 60 -11.18 12.29 1.42
C THR A 60 -12.33 11.42 0.91
N ALA A 61 -12.22 10.11 1.03
CA ALA A 61 -13.28 9.18 0.68
C ALA A 61 -13.21 7.89 1.52
N GLU A 62 -14.37 7.34 1.84
CA GLU A 62 -14.55 6.01 2.40
C GLU A 62 -15.85 5.43 1.84
N PHE A 63 -15.76 4.26 1.22
CA PHE A 63 -16.91 3.57 0.65
C PHE A 63 -16.86 2.08 1.00
N LYS A 64 -17.99 1.51 1.38
CA LYS A 64 -18.16 0.06 1.41
C LYS A 64 -18.41 -0.43 -0.01
N LEU A 65 -17.57 -1.34 -0.50
CA LEU A 65 -17.76 -2.04 -1.77
C LEU A 65 -18.68 -3.25 -1.61
N ASP A 66 -18.60 -3.89 -0.45
CA ASP A 66 -19.48 -4.94 0.03
C ASP A 66 -19.47 -4.97 1.57
N GLU A 67 -20.06 -6.00 2.19
CA GLU A 67 -20.16 -6.11 3.67
C GLU A 67 -18.80 -6.08 4.38
N ARG A 68 -17.75 -6.61 3.73
CA ARG A 68 -16.41 -6.78 4.31
C ARG A 68 -15.33 -5.93 3.64
N THR A 69 -15.59 -5.37 2.47
CA THR A 69 -14.62 -4.64 1.67
C THR A 69 -14.83 -3.14 1.76
N THR A 70 -13.81 -2.42 2.16
CA THR A 70 -13.82 -0.95 2.29
C THR A 70 -12.77 -0.34 1.36
N PHE A 71 -13.18 0.66 0.58
CA PHE A 71 -12.29 1.56 -0.13
C PHE A 71 -12.02 2.79 0.71
N LEU A 72 -10.73 3.18 0.80
CA LEU A 72 -10.29 4.43 1.43
C LEU A 72 -9.44 5.24 0.45
N ARG A 73 -9.63 6.57 0.45
CA ARG A 73 -8.72 7.51 -0.21
C ARG A 73 -8.17 8.51 0.80
N TRP A 74 -6.86 8.61 0.85
CA TRP A 74 -6.16 9.59 1.67
C TRP A 74 -5.35 10.54 0.79
N VAL A 75 -5.33 11.83 1.13
CA VAL A 75 -4.55 12.86 0.45
C VAL A 75 -3.76 13.65 1.49
N GLY A 76 -2.49 13.82 1.24
CA GLY A 76 -1.59 14.54 2.14
C GLY A 76 -0.26 14.86 1.48
N THR A 77 0.80 14.81 2.26
CA THR A 77 2.15 15.14 1.81
C THR A 77 3.15 14.03 2.15
N MET A 78 4.22 13.99 1.39
CA MET A 78 5.43 13.24 1.66
C MET A 78 6.63 14.15 1.39
N ASP A 79 7.33 14.56 2.44
CA ASP A 79 8.47 15.48 2.36
C ASP A 79 8.16 16.74 1.53
N GLY A 80 7.01 17.36 1.84
CA GLY A 80 6.51 18.57 1.15
C GLY A 80 5.86 18.34 -0.22
N HIS A 81 5.96 17.14 -0.79
CA HIS A 81 5.30 16.78 -2.05
C HIS A 81 3.88 16.29 -1.82
N LYS A 82 2.97 16.63 -2.73
CA LYS A 82 1.62 16.05 -2.72
C LYS A 82 1.70 14.53 -2.84
N PHE A 83 0.96 13.84 -1.99
CA PHE A 83 0.97 12.39 -1.89
C PHE A 83 -0.43 11.85 -1.65
N GLU A 84 -0.80 10.81 -2.35
CA GLU A 84 -2.15 10.25 -2.32
C GLU A 84 -2.11 8.73 -2.27
N SER A 85 -2.95 8.13 -1.44
CA SER A 85 -3.20 6.69 -1.44
C SER A 85 -4.66 6.35 -1.76
N MET A 86 -4.82 5.24 -2.48
CA MET A 86 -6.08 4.52 -2.66
C MET A 86 -5.89 3.12 -2.09
N GLU A 87 -6.79 2.71 -1.21
CA GLU A 87 -6.65 1.49 -0.44
C GLU A 87 -7.92 0.66 -0.53
N ILE A 88 -7.75 -0.65 -0.70
CA ILE A 88 -8.83 -1.63 -0.56
C ILE A 88 -8.48 -2.48 0.66
N ILE A 89 -9.42 -2.59 1.59
CA ILE A 89 -9.28 -3.34 2.84
C ILE A 89 -10.39 -4.37 2.91
N VAL A 90 -10.03 -5.62 3.19
CA VAL A 90 -10.96 -6.72 3.43
C VAL A 90 -10.89 -7.14 4.90
N ASP A 91 -12.05 -7.16 5.56
CA ASP A 91 -12.18 -7.59 6.94
C ASP A 91 -12.81 -8.98 7.04
N ASN A 92 -12.50 -9.73 8.11
CA ASN A 92 -13.21 -10.95 8.45
C ASN A 92 -14.50 -10.67 9.26
N GLU A 93 -15.18 -11.73 9.67
CA GLU A 93 -16.41 -11.63 10.48
C GLU A 93 -16.20 -10.99 11.85
N GLN A 94 -14.98 -11.04 12.38
CA GLN A 94 -14.59 -10.42 13.63
C GLN A 94 -14.16 -8.95 13.46
N GLY A 95 -14.18 -8.41 12.22
CA GLY A 95 -13.75 -7.05 11.92
C GLY A 95 -12.24 -6.87 11.88
N LEU A 96 -11.46 -7.96 11.80
CA LEU A 96 -10.01 -7.90 11.65
C LEU A 96 -9.62 -7.87 10.16
N ILE A 97 -8.64 -7.06 9.83
CA ILE A 97 -8.15 -6.91 8.45
C ILE A 97 -7.44 -8.20 8.02
N THR A 98 -7.95 -8.84 6.98
CA THR A 98 -7.38 -10.05 6.37
C THR A 98 -6.59 -9.77 5.10
N GLU A 99 -6.90 -8.66 4.41
CA GLU A 99 -6.17 -8.22 3.24
C GLU A 99 -6.17 -6.70 3.13
N ARG A 100 -5.06 -6.15 2.66
CA ARG A 100 -4.97 -4.74 2.30
C ARG A 100 -4.13 -4.57 1.05
N THR A 101 -4.70 -3.88 0.05
CA THR A 101 -4.02 -3.49 -1.18
C THR A 101 -3.96 -1.97 -1.28
N ILE A 102 -2.79 -1.41 -1.64
CA ILE A 102 -2.58 0.03 -1.73
C ILE A 102 -1.98 0.41 -3.08
N ALA A 103 -2.52 1.47 -3.69
CA ALA A 103 -1.89 2.24 -4.73
C ALA A 103 -1.47 3.61 -4.20
N LEU A 104 -0.31 4.10 -4.59
CA LEU A 104 0.26 5.39 -4.17
C LEU A 104 0.66 6.22 -5.39
N ARG A 105 0.46 7.54 -5.30
CA ARG A 105 0.82 8.50 -6.35
C ARG A 105 1.15 9.88 -5.79
N PRO A 106 1.84 10.78 -6.58
CA PRO A 106 2.53 10.50 -7.85
C PRO A 106 3.87 9.78 -7.61
N TYR A 107 4.49 9.29 -8.70
CA TYR A 107 5.73 8.52 -8.63
C TYR A 107 6.88 9.22 -7.85
N PRO A 108 7.16 10.52 -8.01
CA PRO A 108 8.23 11.16 -7.23
C PRO A 108 8.02 11.07 -5.72
N ALA A 109 6.79 11.28 -5.24
CA ALA A 109 6.46 11.16 -3.82
C ALA A 109 6.47 9.69 -3.34
N LEU A 110 6.02 8.76 -4.19
CA LEU A 110 6.12 7.33 -3.94
C LEU A 110 7.57 6.88 -3.77
N LYS A 111 8.48 7.38 -4.61
CA LYS A 111 9.92 7.09 -4.50
C LYS A 111 10.51 7.57 -3.18
N LEU A 112 10.21 8.78 -2.75
CA LEU A 112 10.63 9.31 -1.44
C LEU A 112 10.08 8.46 -0.29
N PHE A 113 8.81 8.11 -0.36
CA PHE A 113 8.17 7.24 0.63
C PHE A 113 8.83 5.85 0.67
N ARG A 114 9.07 5.24 -0.48
CA ARG A 114 9.76 3.94 -0.58
C ARG A 114 11.15 4.00 0.05
N ASP A 115 11.92 5.03 -0.25
CA ASP A 115 13.29 5.17 0.26
C ASP A 115 13.30 5.35 1.79
N ALA A 116 12.37 6.13 2.34
CA ALA A 116 12.21 6.30 3.79
C ALA A 116 11.75 4.99 4.49
N MET A 117 10.81 4.26 3.89
CA MET A 117 10.36 2.96 4.41
C MET A 117 11.49 1.92 4.37
N TYR A 118 12.26 1.88 3.29
CA TYR A 118 13.44 1.01 3.18
C TYR A 118 14.46 1.32 4.28
N ALA A 119 14.84 2.58 4.46
CA ALA A 119 15.78 2.97 5.50
C ALA A 119 15.35 2.53 6.91
N ALA A 120 14.04 2.57 7.19
CA ALA A 120 13.48 2.19 8.50
C ALA A 120 13.30 0.67 8.70
N LEU A 121 13.09 -0.10 7.64
CA LEU A 121 12.61 -1.49 7.71
C LEU A 121 13.53 -2.53 7.04
N LYS A 122 14.60 -2.13 6.38
CA LYS A 122 15.49 -3.05 5.64
C LYS A 122 16.03 -4.20 6.50
N ASP A 123 16.28 -3.95 7.77
CA ASP A 123 16.81 -4.95 8.71
C ASP A 123 15.71 -5.74 9.44
N LYS A 124 14.43 -5.41 9.19
CA LYS A 124 13.25 -6.03 9.82
C LYS A 124 12.44 -6.90 8.89
N LEU A 125 12.65 -6.77 7.59
CA LEU A 125 11.95 -7.51 6.54
C LEU A 125 12.94 -8.38 5.76
N PRO A 126 12.46 -9.48 5.15
CA PRO A 126 13.29 -10.29 4.26
C PRO A 126 13.88 -9.42 3.14
N PRO A 127 15.19 -9.57 2.79
CA PRO A 127 15.83 -8.72 1.77
C PRO A 127 15.17 -8.77 0.40
N ASP A 128 14.65 -9.93 -0.01
CA ASP A 128 14.02 -10.16 -1.30
C ASP A 128 12.76 -9.32 -1.55
N VAL A 129 12.10 -8.82 -0.50
CA VAL A 129 10.92 -7.95 -0.67
C VAL A 129 11.26 -6.58 -1.23
N TRP A 130 12.54 -6.19 -1.19
CA TRP A 130 13.04 -4.93 -1.73
C TRP A 130 13.69 -5.07 -3.11
N GLU A 131 13.86 -6.30 -3.57
CA GLU A 131 14.52 -6.63 -4.83
C GLU A 131 13.47 -6.80 -5.92
N TYR A 132 13.34 -5.80 -6.78
CA TYR A 132 12.43 -5.86 -7.92
C TYR A 132 13.07 -6.71 -9.01
N PRO A 133 12.51 -7.89 -9.36
CA PRO A 133 13.01 -8.67 -10.48
C PRO A 133 12.95 -7.84 -11.76
N ALA A 134 14.00 -7.91 -12.56
CA ALA A 134 13.96 -7.35 -13.90
C ALA A 134 12.75 -7.97 -14.62
N PRO A 135 11.90 -7.16 -15.30
CA PRO A 135 10.81 -7.71 -16.09
C PRO A 135 11.43 -8.68 -17.08
N SER A 136 10.97 -9.94 -17.06
CA SER A 136 11.26 -10.89 -18.11
C SER A 136 10.47 -10.45 -19.36
N LEU A 137 10.97 -9.42 -20.01
CA LEU A 137 10.48 -9.04 -21.32
C LEU A 137 10.92 -10.14 -22.26
N ASN A 138 9.98 -11.00 -22.62
CA ASN A 138 10.05 -11.65 -23.93
C ASN A 138 9.93 -10.53 -24.95
N GLU A 139 11.07 -9.98 -25.34
CA GLU A 139 11.17 -8.82 -26.24
C GLU A 139 10.44 -9.02 -27.57
N GLY A 140 10.09 -10.27 -27.93
CA GLY A 140 9.37 -10.59 -29.16
C GLY A 140 7.86 -10.40 -29.15
N THR A 141 7.22 -10.29 -27.97
CA THR A 141 5.72 -10.32 -27.93
C THR A 141 5.10 -8.93 -27.75
N LEU A 142 5.85 -7.94 -27.27
CA LEU A 142 5.33 -6.57 -27.10
C LEU A 142 5.49 -5.68 -28.32
N GLN A 143 6.35 -6.03 -29.29
CA GLN A 143 6.54 -5.22 -30.50
C GLN A 143 5.52 -5.48 -31.61
N ALA A 144 4.86 -6.60 -31.62
CA ALA A 144 3.94 -6.95 -32.71
C ALA A 144 2.51 -6.43 -32.52
N GLY A 145 2.07 -6.13 -31.31
CA GLY A 145 0.69 -5.73 -31.03
C GLY A 145 0.45 -4.22 -30.97
N ALA A 146 1.43 -3.43 -30.56
CA ALA A 146 1.21 -2.02 -30.27
C ALA A 146 1.33 -1.08 -31.48
N THR A 147 1.95 -1.53 -32.58
CA THR A 147 2.23 -0.65 -33.73
C THR A 147 1.20 -0.77 -34.85
N GLN A 148 0.38 -1.82 -34.89
CA GLN A 148 -0.62 -2.00 -35.95
C GLN A 148 -1.99 -1.37 -35.65
N GLU A 149 -2.37 -1.17 -34.41
CA GLU A 149 -3.67 -0.55 -34.09
C GLU A 149 -3.67 1.00 -34.14
N LEU A 150 -2.52 1.63 -34.05
CA LEU A 150 -2.42 3.10 -34.11
C LEU A 150 -2.36 3.68 -35.54
N VAL A 151 -2.11 2.87 -36.56
CA VAL A 151 -2.00 3.33 -37.97
C VAL A 151 -3.24 3.00 -38.79
N GLY A 152 -4.17 2.23 -38.27
CA GLY A 152 -5.40 1.83 -38.97
C GLY A 152 -6.61 2.76 -38.82
N ASN A 153 -6.53 3.83 -38.05
CA ASN A 153 -7.66 4.76 -37.74
C ASN A 153 -7.34 6.23 -37.97
N LEU A 154 -6.46 6.54 -38.92
CA LEU A 154 -6.27 7.90 -39.42
C LEU A 154 -6.72 7.99 -40.87
#